data_d747dc1471f0957496c1352b072528da
#
_entry.id   d747dc1471f0957496c1352b072528da
#
_cell.length_a   1.000
_cell.length_b   1.000
_cell.length_c   1.000
_cell.angle_alpha   90.00
_cell.angle_beta   90.00
_cell.angle_gamma   90.00
#
_symmetry.space_group_name_H-M   'P 1'
#
loop_
_entity.id
_entity.type
_entity.pdbx_description
1 polymer ?
#
loop_
_entity_poly.entity_id
_entity_poly.type
_entity_poly.pdbx_seq_one_letter_code
_entity_poly.pdbx_strand_id
1 'polypeptide(L)'
;MARPQDPQITARLLDRAADSLLNRGLHGLTLRPLASDLGVSPRTLLYHFDSKENLIVEAIRYLRRRRPAIKELLEDPPTASATAGEAISEAIGRLWEEAKQPQSQSFLALYFELAALSVREPATYRPLVRTLDDDWVHAMSGQLTSRGVPPQKVEAVISTALAGYRGALLLALATDDWKAADEAITCIIEALKQQIHEGAEPS
;
A
#
# COMPACT_ATOMS: atom_id res chain seq x y z
N MET A 1 -10.56 22.51 28.54
CA MET A 1 -11.03 21.31 27.83
C MET A 1 -10.79 21.51 26.36
N ALA A 2 -10.03 20.63 25.69
CA ALA A 2 -9.85 20.67 24.26
C ALA A 2 -11.20 20.36 23.58
N ARG A 3 -11.57 21.20 22.59
CA ARG A 3 -12.78 20.97 21.78
C ARG A 3 -12.63 19.64 21.04
N PRO A 4 -13.62 18.73 21.06
CA PRO A 4 -13.51 17.47 20.33
C PRO A 4 -13.26 17.72 18.83
N GLN A 5 -12.41 16.90 18.22
CA GLN A 5 -12.14 16.98 16.79
C GLN A 5 -13.44 16.71 16.02
N ASP A 6 -13.74 17.58 15.05
CA ASP A 6 -14.87 17.37 14.14
C ASP A 6 -14.46 16.38 13.04
N PRO A 7 -15.06 15.17 12.99
CA PRO A 7 -14.70 14.15 12.00
C PRO A 7 -14.86 14.62 10.55
N GLN A 8 -15.84 15.51 10.27
CA GLN A 8 -16.06 16.02 8.92
C GLN A 8 -14.96 16.99 8.49
N ILE A 9 -14.42 17.77 9.42
CA ILE A 9 -13.28 18.66 9.13
C ILE A 9 -12.04 17.82 8.89
N THR A 10 -11.78 16.81 9.74
CA THR A 10 -10.65 15.89 9.58
C THR A 10 -10.70 15.17 8.22
N ALA A 11 -11.85 14.66 7.81
CA ALA A 11 -12.03 13.98 6.53
C ALA A 11 -11.76 14.91 5.33
N ARG A 12 -12.25 16.16 5.36
CA ARG A 12 -11.99 17.16 4.32
C ARG A 12 -10.51 17.57 4.24
N LEU A 13 -9.87 17.71 5.41
CA LEU A 13 -8.42 18.00 5.44
C LEU A 13 -7.61 16.84 4.90
N LEU A 14 -7.99 15.61 5.22
CA LEU A 14 -7.33 14.40 4.74
C LEU A 14 -7.45 14.26 3.22
N ASP A 15 -8.63 14.47 2.65
CA ASP A 15 -8.87 14.44 1.21
C ASP A 15 -7.97 15.44 0.48
N ARG A 16 -7.95 16.71 0.92
CA ARG A 16 -7.11 17.74 0.32
C ARG A 16 -5.61 17.51 0.54
N ALA A 17 -5.22 16.98 1.70
CA ALA A 17 -3.83 16.62 1.98
C ALA A 17 -3.37 15.49 1.05
N ALA A 18 -4.20 14.48 0.86
CA ALA A 18 -3.90 13.36 -0.05
C ALA A 18 -3.71 13.85 -1.49
N ASP A 19 -4.58 14.72 -1.99
CA ASP A 19 -4.44 15.30 -3.34
C ASP A 19 -3.19 16.21 -3.45
N SER A 20 -2.86 16.98 -2.40
CA SER A 20 -1.63 17.77 -2.36
C SER A 20 -0.38 16.89 -2.40
N LEU A 21 -0.37 15.76 -1.69
CA LEU A 21 0.74 14.81 -1.70
C LEU A 21 0.90 14.11 -3.07
N LEU A 22 -0.19 13.75 -3.74
CA LEU A 22 -0.13 13.20 -5.11
C LEU A 22 0.52 14.16 -6.11
N ASN A 23 0.29 15.46 -5.94
CA ASN A 23 0.79 16.48 -6.86
C ASN A 23 2.22 16.93 -6.53
N ARG A 24 2.62 16.95 -5.26
CA ARG A 24 3.91 17.49 -4.80
C ARG A 24 4.95 16.44 -4.45
N GLY A 25 4.51 15.22 -4.14
CA GLY A 25 5.36 14.18 -3.54
C GLY A 25 5.66 14.43 -2.06
N LEU A 26 6.62 13.68 -1.56
CA LEU A 26 7.07 13.69 -0.15
C LEU A 26 8.42 14.40 0.02
N HIS A 27 9.19 14.59 -1.06
CA HIS A 27 10.52 15.16 -0.98
C HIS A 27 10.47 16.60 -0.45
N GLY A 28 11.21 16.85 0.63
CA GLY A 28 11.22 18.17 1.26
C GLY A 28 9.88 18.59 1.90
N LEU A 29 8.94 17.66 2.08
CA LEU A 29 7.64 17.95 2.66
C LEU A 29 7.75 18.51 4.08
N THR A 30 7.25 19.74 4.26
CA THR A 30 7.07 20.35 5.56
C THR A 30 5.63 20.76 5.78
N LEU A 31 5.21 20.90 7.04
CA LEU A 31 3.81 21.22 7.36
C LEU A 31 3.38 22.63 6.90
N ARG A 32 4.31 23.59 6.77
CA ARG A 32 3.94 24.98 6.40
C ARG A 32 3.39 25.10 4.98
N PRO A 33 4.10 24.62 3.92
CA PRO A 33 3.56 24.61 2.57
C PRO A 33 2.25 23.82 2.46
N LEU A 34 2.20 22.62 3.07
CA LEU A 34 0.99 21.79 3.04
C LEU A 34 -0.19 22.50 3.70
N ALA A 35 -0.01 23.09 4.88
CA ALA A 35 -1.06 23.85 5.56
C ALA A 35 -1.53 25.06 4.74
N SER A 36 -0.60 25.76 4.07
CA SER A 36 -0.93 26.86 3.16
C SER A 36 -1.82 26.40 2.01
N ASP A 37 -1.49 25.26 1.38
CA ASP A 37 -2.30 24.67 0.30
C ASP A 37 -3.72 24.32 0.76
N LEU A 38 -3.82 23.85 2.00
CA LEU A 38 -5.11 23.48 2.59
C LEU A 38 -5.89 24.68 3.14
N GLY A 39 -5.28 25.87 3.19
CA GLY A 39 -5.89 27.09 3.75
C GLY A 39 -6.08 27.03 5.26
N VAL A 40 -5.19 26.33 5.97
CA VAL A 40 -5.20 26.20 7.44
C VAL A 40 -3.83 26.50 8.05
N SER A 41 -3.75 26.56 9.37
CA SER A 41 -2.46 26.69 10.06
C SER A 41 -1.76 25.31 10.22
N PRO A 42 -0.42 25.27 10.30
CA PRO A 42 0.29 24.05 10.67
C PRO A 42 -0.18 23.44 12.01
N ARG A 43 -0.56 24.29 12.96
CA ARG A 43 -1.13 23.88 14.24
C ARG A 43 -2.47 23.16 14.05
N THR A 44 -3.28 23.59 13.10
CA THR A 44 -4.55 22.93 12.75
C THR A 44 -4.29 21.51 12.22
N LEU A 45 -3.28 21.33 11.34
CA LEU A 45 -2.91 19.99 10.87
C LEU A 45 -2.43 19.10 12.01
N LEU A 46 -1.55 19.61 12.88
CA LEU A 46 -1.09 18.86 14.06
C LEU A 46 -2.22 18.52 15.03
N TYR A 47 -3.21 19.39 15.16
CA TYR A 47 -4.39 19.12 15.98
C TYR A 47 -5.22 17.95 15.44
N HIS A 48 -5.35 17.81 14.10
CA HIS A 48 -6.16 16.74 13.49
C HIS A 48 -5.38 15.43 13.27
N PHE A 49 -4.05 15.51 13.08
CA PHE A 49 -3.24 14.35 12.65
C PHE A 49 -2.08 14.03 13.60
N ASP A 50 -1.91 14.76 14.70
CA ASP A 50 -0.88 14.62 15.73
C ASP A 50 0.55 14.88 15.21
N SER A 51 0.93 14.33 14.06
CA SER A 51 2.25 14.50 13.46
C SER A 51 2.17 14.59 11.93
N LYS A 52 3.27 15.05 11.30
CA LYS A 52 3.43 15.00 9.84
C LYS A 52 3.46 13.54 9.34
N GLU A 53 4.13 12.70 10.09
CA GLU A 53 4.30 11.29 9.79
C GLU A 53 2.94 10.56 9.78
N ASN A 54 2.12 10.78 10.79
CA ASN A 54 0.77 10.23 10.86
C ASN A 54 -0.11 10.76 9.72
N LEU A 55 -0.04 12.05 9.40
CA LEU A 55 -0.74 12.62 8.25
C LEU A 55 -0.37 11.91 6.94
N ILE A 56 0.93 11.61 6.72
CA ILE A 56 1.40 10.88 5.53
C ILE A 56 0.79 9.47 5.49
N VAL A 57 0.82 8.72 6.59
CA VAL A 57 0.24 7.37 6.68
C VAL A 57 -1.26 7.41 6.39
N GLU A 58 -1.99 8.30 7.05
CA GLU A 58 -3.44 8.42 6.86
C GLU A 58 -3.79 8.85 5.43
N ALA A 59 -3.01 9.75 4.82
CA ALA A 59 -3.21 10.15 3.43
C ALA A 59 -2.97 8.99 2.46
N ILE A 60 -1.92 8.18 2.66
CA ILE A 60 -1.68 7.00 1.82
C ILE A 60 -2.77 5.94 2.02
N ARG A 61 -3.22 5.69 3.26
CA ARG A 61 -4.36 4.81 3.54
C ARG A 61 -5.64 5.32 2.87
N TYR A 62 -5.88 6.62 2.92
CA TYR A 62 -7.01 7.24 2.24
C TYR A 62 -6.93 7.05 0.72
N LEU A 63 -5.77 7.26 0.10
CA LEU A 63 -5.53 7.03 -1.31
C LEU A 63 -5.70 5.56 -1.71
N ARG A 64 -5.30 4.61 -0.87
CA ARG A 64 -5.55 3.17 -1.06
C ARG A 64 -7.04 2.87 -1.13
N ARG A 65 -7.86 3.44 -0.22
CA ARG A 65 -9.32 3.25 -0.22
C ARG A 65 -10.02 3.86 -1.44
N ARG A 66 -9.41 4.83 -2.12
CA ARG A 66 -9.91 5.37 -3.40
C ARG A 66 -9.59 4.47 -4.60
N ARG A 67 -8.86 3.38 -4.40
CA ARG A 67 -8.48 2.39 -5.43
C ARG A 67 -9.28 1.11 -5.23
N PRO A 68 -10.16 0.74 -6.18
CA PRO A 68 -11.09 -0.37 -5.99
C PRO A 68 -10.41 -1.69 -5.63
N ALA A 69 -9.38 -2.11 -6.38
CA ALA A 69 -8.70 -3.37 -6.13
C ALA A 69 -7.97 -3.38 -4.77
N ILE A 70 -7.30 -2.27 -4.42
CA ILE A 70 -6.62 -2.15 -3.12
C ILE A 70 -7.63 -2.16 -1.98
N LYS A 71 -8.72 -1.39 -2.13
CA LYS A 71 -9.78 -1.31 -1.12
C LYS A 71 -10.39 -2.68 -0.87
N GLU A 72 -10.77 -3.39 -1.93
CA GLU A 72 -11.38 -4.71 -1.85
C GLU A 72 -10.46 -5.70 -1.11
N LEU A 73 -9.17 -5.73 -1.46
CA LEU A 73 -8.22 -6.66 -0.82
C LEU A 73 -7.96 -6.35 0.66
N LEU A 74 -7.98 -5.07 1.06
CA LEU A 74 -7.70 -4.68 2.45
C LEU A 74 -8.93 -4.73 3.35
N GLU A 75 -10.13 -4.43 2.83
CA GLU A 75 -11.35 -4.27 3.63
C GLU A 75 -12.33 -5.44 3.48
N ASP A 76 -12.42 -6.03 2.27
CA ASP A 76 -13.36 -7.11 1.95
C ASP A 76 -12.73 -8.09 0.93
N PRO A 77 -11.68 -8.83 1.34
CA PRO A 77 -10.96 -9.70 0.41
C PRO A 77 -11.86 -10.81 -0.12
N PRO A 78 -11.78 -11.12 -1.44
CA PRO A 78 -12.64 -12.09 -2.07
C PRO A 78 -12.49 -13.48 -1.45
N THR A 79 -13.63 -14.11 -1.14
CA THR A 79 -13.69 -15.44 -0.54
C THR A 79 -13.93 -16.55 -1.57
N ALA A 80 -14.12 -16.18 -2.84
CA ALA A 80 -14.54 -17.11 -3.91
C ALA A 80 -13.45 -18.10 -4.35
N SER A 81 -12.16 -17.75 -4.18
CA SER A 81 -11.05 -18.62 -4.59
C SER A 81 -10.97 -19.87 -3.73
N ALA A 82 -10.88 -21.06 -4.37
CA ALA A 82 -10.88 -22.35 -3.69
C ALA A 82 -9.56 -22.62 -2.95
N THR A 83 -8.43 -22.21 -3.52
CA THR A 83 -7.08 -22.46 -2.98
C THR A 83 -6.35 -21.16 -2.63
N ALA A 84 -5.35 -21.25 -1.76
CA ALA A 84 -4.49 -20.12 -1.42
C ALA A 84 -3.71 -19.59 -2.64
N GLY A 85 -3.27 -20.50 -3.52
CA GLY A 85 -2.57 -20.16 -4.76
C GLY A 85 -3.45 -19.40 -5.76
N GLU A 86 -4.73 -19.76 -5.87
CA GLU A 86 -5.71 -19.02 -6.67
C GLU A 86 -5.99 -17.65 -6.06
N ALA A 87 -6.20 -17.59 -4.75
CA ALA A 87 -6.49 -16.33 -4.05
C ALA A 87 -5.37 -15.30 -4.23
N ILE A 88 -4.10 -15.73 -4.09
CA ILE A 88 -2.96 -14.81 -4.25
C ILE A 88 -2.77 -14.40 -5.71
N SER A 89 -3.02 -15.29 -6.66
CA SER A 89 -2.96 -15.00 -8.09
C SER A 89 -4.00 -13.98 -8.50
N GLU A 90 -5.23 -14.14 -8.02
CA GLU A 90 -6.34 -13.23 -8.27
C GLU A 90 -6.07 -11.86 -7.65
N ALA A 91 -5.57 -11.83 -6.41
CA ALA A 91 -5.20 -10.59 -5.72
C ALA A 91 -4.13 -9.81 -6.48
N ILE A 92 -3.02 -10.47 -6.85
CA ILE A 92 -1.94 -9.84 -7.62
C ILE A 92 -2.44 -9.39 -8.98
N GLY A 93 -3.22 -10.23 -9.69
CA GLY A 93 -3.76 -9.87 -11.01
C GLY A 93 -4.64 -8.62 -10.98
N ARG A 94 -5.55 -8.50 -10.00
CA ARG A 94 -6.41 -7.31 -9.85
C ARG A 94 -5.60 -6.05 -9.54
N LEU A 95 -4.63 -6.16 -8.61
CA LEU A 95 -3.73 -5.04 -8.30
C LEU A 95 -2.90 -4.63 -9.51
N TRP A 96 -2.47 -5.60 -10.32
CA TRP A 96 -1.67 -5.36 -11.52
C TRP A 96 -2.45 -4.63 -12.60
N GLU A 97 -3.67 -5.06 -12.89
CA GLU A 97 -4.54 -4.38 -13.86
C GLU A 97 -4.92 -2.96 -13.41
N GLU A 98 -5.13 -2.75 -12.12
CA GLU A 98 -5.36 -1.40 -11.59
C GLU A 98 -4.09 -0.53 -11.68
N ALA A 99 -2.91 -1.11 -11.46
CA ALA A 99 -1.64 -0.39 -11.54
C ALA A 99 -1.34 0.17 -12.95
N LYS A 100 -1.77 -0.53 -13.99
CA LYS A 100 -1.65 -0.10 -15.41
C LYS A 100 -2.50 1.13 -15.73
N GLN A 101 -3.50 1.46 -14.89
CA GLN A 101 -4.36 2.60 -15.17
C GLN A 101 -3.61 3.93 -14.94
N PRO A 102 -3.75 4.92 -15.85
CA PRO A 102 -3.03 6.21 -15.73
C PRO A 102 -3.23 6.90 -14.37
N GLN A 103 -4.44 6.82 -13.82
CA GLN A 103 -4.76 7.41 -12.50
C GLN A 103 -4.03 6.72 -11.32
N SER A 104 -3.43 5.55 -11.53
CA SER A 104 -2.65 4.85 -10.50
C SER A 104 -1.20 5.33 -10.42
N GLN A 105 -0.66 5.87 -11.51
CA GLN A 105 0.76 6.19 -11.61
C GLN A 105 1.23 7.21 -10.56
N SER A 106 0.48 8.28 -10.33
CA SER A 106 0.84 9.29 -9.31
C SER A 106 0.88 8.69 -7.90
N PHE A 107 -0.05 7.78 -7.59
CA PHE A 107 -0.05 7.10 -6.30
C PHE A 107 1.14 6.13 -6.16
N LEU A 108 1.46 5.38 -7.20
CA LEU A 108 2.59 4.46 -7.21
C LEU A 108 3.91 5.22 -7.09
N ALA A 109 4.05 6.36 -7.79
CA ALA A 109 5.20 7.25 -7.66
C ALA A 109 5.37 7.74 -6.22
N LEU A 110 4.28 8.22 -5.59
CA LEU A 110 4.27 8.64 -4.18
C LEU A 110 4.69 7.49 -3.24
N TYR A 111 4.21 6.27 -3.49
CA TYR A 111 4.58 5.10 -2.70
C TYR A 111 6.07 4.76 -2.83
N PHE A 112 6.63 4.77 -4.05
CA PHE A 112 8.06 4.50 -4.25
C PHE A 112 8.95 5.64 -3.72
N GLU A 113 8.47 6.88 -3.75
CA GLU A 113 9.15 8.00 -3.09
C GLU A 113 9.24 7.77 -1.57
N LEU A 114 8.14 7.33 -0.92
CA LEU A 114 8.16 6.96 0.50
C LEU A 114 9.16 5.82 0.77
N ALA A 115 9.18 4.79 -0.09
CA ALA A 115 10.13 3.69 0.04
C ALA A 115 11.59 4.16 -0.08
N ALA A 116 11.89 5.03 -1.05
CA ALA A 116 13.22 5.62 -1.21
C ALA A 116 13.63 6.48 -0.01
N LEU A 117 12.72 7.30 0.52
CA LEU A 117 12.94 8.09 1.73
C LEU A 117 13.17 7.20 2.96
N SER A 118 12.52 6.04 3.05
CA SER A 118 12.73 5.10 4.16
C SER A 118 14.15 4.50 4.19
N VAL A 119 14.82 4.46 3.04
CA VAL A 119 16.22 4.04 2.94
C VAL A 119 17.17 5.19 3.30
N ARG A 120 16.87 6.41 2.87
CA ARG A 120 17.73 7.60 3.06
C ARG A 120 17.59 8.21 4.45
N GLU A 121 16.39 8.24 5.00
CA GLU A 121 16.03 8.82 6.29
C GLU A 121 15.28 7.78 7.14
N PRO A 122 15.96 6.69 7.53
CA PRO A 122 15.31 5.51 8.11
C PRO A 122 14.59 5.79 9.44
N ALA A 123 15.11 6.71 10.25
CA ALA A 123 14.50 7.04 11.54
C ALA A 123 13.08 7.62 11.38
N THR A 124 12.85 8.40 10.31
CA THR A 124 11.57 9.06 10.05
C THR A 124 10.61 8.17 9.25
N TYR A 125 11.09 7.60 8.13
CA TYR A 125 10.18 7.03 7.14
C TYR A 125 10.05 5.49 7.19
N ARG A 126 11.02 4.76 7.77
CA ARG A 126 10.92 3.30 7.89
C ARG A 126 9.73 2.83 8.75
N PRO A 127 9.38 3.48 9.88
CA PRO A 127 8.16 3.14 10.62
C PRO A 127 6.89 3.28 9.77
N LEU A 128 6.81 4.31 8.90
CA LEU A 128 5.66 4.53 8.04
C LEU A 128 5.48 3.39 7.03
N VAL A 129 6.57 2.98 6.37
CA VAL A 129 6.54 1.85 5.42
C VAL A 129 6.10 0.57 6.14
N ARG A 130 6.66 0.28 7.32
CA ARG A 130 6.27 -0.89 8.11
C ARG A 130 4.78 -0.87 8.45
N THR A 131 4.26 0.24 8.97
CA THR A 131 2.83 0.39 9.26
C THR A 131 1.95 0.10 8.03
N LEU A 132 2.37 0.56 6.85
CA LEU A 132 1.64 0.32 5.61
C LEU A 132 1.79 -1.13 5.10
N ASP A 133 2.88 -1.81 5.42
CA ASP A 133 3.09 -3.23 5.11
C ASP A 133 2.31 -4.13 6.07
N ASP A 134 2.24 -3.77 7.35
CA ASP A 134 1.44 -4.47 8.35
C ASP A 134 -0.05 -4.50 7.98
N ASP A 135 -0.58 -3.45 7.32
CA ASP A 135 -1.94 -3.44 6.79
C ASP A 135 -2.18 -4.62 5.80
N TRP A 136 -1.21 -4.92 4.93
CA TRP A 136 -1.28 -6.04 3.99
C TRP A 136 -1.18 -7.39 4.69
N VAL A 137 -0.23 -7.53 5.62
CA VAL A 137 -0.07 -8.76 6.40
C VAL A 137 -1.36 -9.05 7.17
N HIS A 138 -1.94 -8.03 7.83
CA HIS A 138 -3.18 -8.18 8.56
C HIS A 138 -4.35 -8.62 7.66
N ALA A 139 -4.53 -7.97 6.52
CA ALA A 139 -5.62 -8.27 5.60
C ALA A 139 -5.52 -9.68 4.99
N MET A 140 -4.31 -10.12 4.61
CA MET A 140 -4.11 -11.38 3.88
C MET A 140 -3.91 -12.60 4.77
N SER A 141 -3.46 -12.43 6.03
CA SER A 141 -3.13 -13.56 6.91
C SER A 141 -4.30 -14.52 7.13
N GLY A 142 -5.48 -13.99 7.45
CA GLY A 142 -6.68 -14.80 7.67
C GLY A 142 -7.08 -15.58 6.42
N GLN A 143 -6.97 -14.94 5.26
CA GLN A 143 -7.32 -15.54 3.96
C GLN A 143 -6.41 -16.72 3.59
N LEU A 144 -5.11 -16.58 3.78
CA LEU A 144 -4.15 -17.64 3.49
C LEU A 144 -4.26 -18.79 4.50
N THR A 145 -4.39 -18.46 5.79
CA THR A 145 -4.54 -19.47 6.85
C THR A 145 -5.82 -20.31 6.66
N SER A 146 -6.95 -19.68 6.35
CA SER A 146 -8.22 -20.40 6.12
C SER A 146 -8.19 -21.31 4.90
N ARG A 147 -7.21 -21.14 4.00
CA ARG A 147 -6.96 -21.98 2.81
C ARG A 147 -5.80 -22.95 2.98
N GLY A 148 -5.38 -23.20 4.22
CA GLY A 148 -4.41 -24.25 4.55
C GLY A 148 -2.94 -23.83 4.49
N VAL A 149 -2.62 -22.54 4.31
CA VAL A 149 -1.22 -22.07 4.46
C VAL A 149 -0.85 -22.11 5.94
N PRO A 150 0.21 -22.86 6.32
CA PRO A 150 0.63 -22.94 7.71
C PRO A 150 0.95 -21.54 8.28
N PRO A 151 0.49 -21.16 9.49
CA PRO A 151 0.66 -19.83 10.06
C PRO A 151 2.10 -19.31 10.04
N GLN A 152 3.07 -20.19 10.27
CA GLN A 152 4.51 -19.87 10.24
C GLN A 152 5.05 -19.51 8.84
N LYS A 153 4.32 -19.83 7.76
CA LYS A 153 4.68 -19.51 6.37
C LYS A 153 3.94 -18.30 5.81
N VAL A 154 2.83 -17.91 6.41
CA VAL A 154 1.95 -16.84 5.90
C VAL A 154 2.70 -15.54 5.69
N GLU A 155 3.47 -15.09 6.68
CA GLU A 155 4.23 -13.84 6.58
C GLU A 155 5.27 -13.89 5.45
N ALA A 156 5.96 -15.02 5.29
CA ALA A 156 6.93 -15.22 4.21
C ALA A 156 6.27 -15.17 2.83
N VAL A 157 5.10 -15.80 2.67
CA VAL A 157 4.34 -15.78 1.41
C VAL A 157 3.90 -14.35 1.07
N ILE A 158 3.34 -13.61 2.04
CA ILE A 158 2.91 -12.22 1.84
C ILE A 158 4.12 -11.32 1.51
N SER A 159 5.21 -11.45 2.25
CA SER A 159 6.44 -10.67 2.01
C SER A 159 7.03 -10.94 0.63
N THR A 160 7.03 -12.21 0.18
CA THR A 160 7.48 -12.58 -1.18
C THR A 160 6.57 -11.97 -2.24
N ALA A 161 5.25 -12.05 -2.06
CA ALA A 161 4.27 -11.45 -2.96
C ALA A 161 4.45 -9.94 -3.08
N LEU A 162 4.58 -9.24 -1.95
CA LEU A 162 4.79 -7.79 -1.92
C LEU A 162 6.13 -7.38 -2.56
N ALA A 163 7.21 -8.12 -2.29
CA ALA A 163 8.52 -7.85 -2.86
C ALA A 163 8.51 -8.03 -4.38
N GLY A 164 7.97 -9.14 -4.86
CA GLY A 164 7.87 -9.43 -6.29
C GLY A 164 6.96 -8.43 -7.03
N TYR A 165 5.77 -8.18 -6.51
CA TYR A 165 4.83 -7.20 -7.08
C TYR A 165 5.43 -5.80 -7.17
N ARG A 166 6.07 -5.32 -6.08
CA ARG A 166 6.74 -4.01 -6.06
C ARG A 166 7.94 -3.94 -7.00
N GLY A 167 8.70 -5.02 -7.12
CA GLY A 167 9.81 -5.12 -8.08
C GLY A 167 9.34 -4.97 -9.51
N ALA A 168 8.27 -5.67 -9.91
CA ALA A 168 7.67 -5.57 -11.22
C ALA A 168 7.08 -4.16 -11.49
N LEU A 169 6.41 -3.56 -10.51
CA LEU A 169 5.92 -2.17 -10.60
C LEU A 169 7.06 -1.18 -10.81
N LEU A 170 8.13 -1.31 -10.05
CA LEU A 170 9.30 -0.42 -10.18
C LEU A 170 9.93 -0.57 -11.56
N LEU A 171 10.05 -1.79 -12.08
CA LEU A 171 10.54 -2.05 -13.43
C LEU A 171 9.67 -1.33 -14.45
N ALA A 172 8.34 -1.55 -14.41
CA ALA A 172 7.40 -0.91 -15.34
C ALA A 172 7.46 0.62 -15.31
N LEU A 173 7.41 1.21 -14.12
CA LEU A 173 7.38 2.67 -13.96
C LEU A 173 8.73 3.34 -14.29
N ALA A 174 9.85 2.68 -14.02
CA ALA A 174 11.17 3.25 -14.26
C ALA A 174 11.62 3.14 -15.71
N THR A 175 11.17 2.13 -16.45
CA THR A 175 11.62 1.83 -17.83
C THR A 175 10.53 2.02 -18.87
N ASP A 176 9.29 2.21 -18.47
CA ASP A 176 8.07 2.18 -19.31
C ASP A 176 7.90 0.84 -20.09
N ASP A 177 8.58 -0.24 -19.60
CA ASP A 177 8.49 -1.58 -20.20
C ASP A 177 7.47 -2.45 -19.44
N TRP A 178 6.19 -2.18 -19.70
CA TRP A 178 5.08 -2.94 -19.12
C TRP A 178 5.05 -4.38 -19.60
N LYS A 179 5.58 -4.68 -20.80
CA LYS A 179 5.63 -6.05 -21.33
C LYS A 179 6.59 -6.92 -20.51
N ALA A 180 7.81 -6.45 -20.28
CA ALA A 180 8.76 -7.17 -19.42
C ALA A 180 8.23 -7.33 -17.99
N ALA A 181 7.53 -6.32 -17.47
CA ALA A 181 6.91 -6.38 -16.16
C ALA A 181 5.72 -7.36 -16.10
N ASP A 182 4.91 -7.51 -17.15
CA ASP A 182 3.86 -8.53 -17.28
C ASP A 182 4.44 -9.96 -17.23
N GLU A 183 5.55 -10.18 -17.92
CA GLU A 183 6.26 -11.46 -17.89
C GLU A 183 6.80 -11.75 -16.47
N ALA A 184 7.38 -10.75 -15.81
CA ALA A 184 7.87 -10.87 -14.43
C ALA A 184 6.74 -11.19 -13.43
N ILE A 185 5.59 -10.52 -13.52
CA ILE A 185 4.42 -10.80 -12.66
C ILE A 185 3.92 -12.22 -12.85
N THR A 186 3.88 -12.71 -14.07
CA THR A 186 3.49 -14.10 -14.36
C THR A 186 4.42 -15.10 -13.68
N CYS A 187 5.73 -14.90 -13.79
CA CYS A 187 6.73 -15.75 -13.12
C CYS A 187 6.62 -15.68 -11.58
N ILE A 188 6.36 -14.48 -11.02
CA ILE A 188 6.18 -14.29 -9.58
C ILE A 188 4.95 -15.06 -9.08
N ILE A 189 3.83 -14.98 -9.80
CA ILE A 189 2.60 -15.71 -9.45
C ILE A 189 2.84 -17.21 -9.44
N GLU A 190 3.51 -17.77 -10.46
CA GLU A 190 3.81 -19.19 -10.51
C GLU A 190 4.75 -19.65 -9.39
N ALA A 191 5.78 -18.86 -9.07
CA ALA A 191 6.68 -19.15 -7.97
C ALA A 191 5.94 -19.15 -6.60
N LEU A 192 5.02 -18.21 -6.40
CA LEU A 192 4.19 -18.15 -5.19
C LEU A 192 3.25 -19.35 -5.07
N LYS A 193 2.63 -19.81 -6.17
CA LYS A 193 1.81 -21.03 -6.17
C LYS A 193 2.63 -22.25 -5.77
N GLN A 194 3.84 -22.41 -6.31
CA GLN A 194 4.75 -23.51 -5.93
C GLN A 194 5.12 -23.42 -4.45
N GLN A 195 5.53 -22.26 -3.96
CA GLN A 195 5.87 -22.04 -2.55
C GLN A 195 4.72 -22.43 -1.59
N ILE A 196 3.48 -22.10 -1.98
CA ILE A 196 2.28 -22.42 -1.21
C ILE A 196 2.03 -23.93 -1.24
N HIS A 197 2.15 -24.58 -2.41
CA HIS A 197 1.90 -26.02 -2.59
C HIS A 197 2.90 -26.87 -1.80
N GLU A 198 4.20 -26.61 -1.92
CA GLU A 198 5.25 -27.29 -1.15
C GLU A 198 5.09 -27.13 0.37
N GLY A 199 4.32 -26.15 0.81
CA GLY A 199 4.01 -25.91 2.22
C GLY A 199 2.82 -26.67 2.75
N ALA A 200 2.00 -27.24 1.88
CA ALA A 200 0.77 -27.96 2.23
C ALA A 200 0.98 -29.48 2.35
N GLU A 201 2.12 -30.03 1.92
CA GLU A 201 2.41 -31.46 2.11
C GLU A 201 2.80 -31.73 3.58
N PRO A 202 2.12 -32.65 4.27
CA PRO A 202 2.50 -33.07 5.61
C PRO A 202 3.82 -33.84 5.55
N SER A 203 4.80 -33.44 6.37
CA SER A 203 6.05 -34.19 6.61
C SER A 203 5.79 -35.47 7.37
#